data_e57bee97288fc3efea7430d98f36f24b
#
_entry.id   e57bee97288fc3efea7430d98f36f24b
#
_cell.length_a   1.000
_cell.length_b   1.000
_cell.length_c   1.000
_cell.angle_alpha   90.00
_cell.angle_beta   90.00
_cell.angle_gamma   90.00
#
_symmetry.space_group_name_H-M   'P 1'
#
loop_
_entity.id
_entity.type
_entity.pdbx_description
1 polymer ?
#
loop_
_entity_poly.entity_id
_entity_poly.type
_entity_poly.pdbx_seq_one_letter_code
_entity_poly.pdbx_strand_id
1 'polypeptide(L)'
;ALGIPLGLPSLRRAAAGLTEGDAGGFASGKFDPQLWFELYPDGRLLIFVPKAEMGQGIHTALAQIAAEELEVAWERLEVQHASTGQADDSFRGTSGSMSVATLYDPLRQAAATLREMLRAEASRMLNQPAEALVARDGGFELAGDPGKRVSYGDLVASATEWKLPENEVPLKPPNEYRFIGKSLPRVDLPGKITGEAIFSYDARAEGVLYGAAAHRPTIEAKMLSARPGEAESKQGVVKAVIEDGFAGVVAKSRLQAWAARNALEVEWDEGYLWQQEELEELVTIGGRGGVNIQREGDAPSLLKRGMPISAEYRSGMAAHAPMAVSYTHLTLPTTKALG
;
A
#
# COMPACT_ATOMS: atom_id res chain seq x y z
N ALA A 1 -0.93 -1.45 -21.43
CA ALA A 1 -1.18 -2.74 -22.09
C ALA A 1 -0.91 -3.85 -21.10
N LEU A 2 -1.96 -4.51 -20.64
CA LEU A 2 -1.85 -5.72 -19.81
C LEU A 2 -1.30 -6.84 -20.69
N GLY A 3 0.01 -6.99 -20.72
CA GLY A 3 0.65 -8.15 -21.30
C GLY A 3 0.55 -9.32 -20.33
N ILE A 4 -0.46 -10.16 -20.48
CA ILE A 4 -0.46 -11.50 -19.93
C ILE A 4 0.49 -12.30 -20.81
N PRO A 5 1.64 -12.76 -20.36
CA PRO A 5 2.48 -13.65 -21.17
C PRO A 5 1.75 -14.98 -21.32
N LEU A 6 1.31 -15.24 -22.53
CA LEU A 6 0.80 -16.54 -22.93
C LEU A 6 1.93 -17.56 -22.88
N GLY A 7 1.88 -18.51 -21.96
CA GLY A 7 2.45 -19.83 -22.19
C GLY A 7 3.58 -20.34 -21.31
N LEU A 8 3.96 -19.67 -20.20
CA LEU A 8 4.95 -20.27 -19.28
C LEU A 8 4.35 -20.43 -17.87
N PRO A 9 4.61 -21.54 -17.18
CA PRO A 9 4.15 -21.72 -15.81
C PRO A 9 4.90 -20.72 -14.91
N SER A 10 4.21 -19.66 -14.48
CA SER A 10 4.69 -18.83 -13.39
C SER A 10 4.62 -19.64 -12.09
N LEU A 11 5.45 -19.29 -11.11
CA LEU A 11 5.35 -19.89 -9.76
C LEU A 11 3.91 -19.85 -9.23
N ARG A 12 3.16 -18.83 -9.61
CA ARG A 12 1.74 -18.66 -9.31
C ARG A 12 0.86 -19.75 -9.90
N ARG A 13 1.16 -20.29 -11.10
CA ARG A 13 0.46 -21.43 -11.68
C ARG A 13 0.91 -22.76 -11.08
N ALA A 14 2.19 -22.87 -10.76
CA ALA A 14 2.72 -24.07 -10.12
C ALA A 14 2.15 -24.24 -8.69
N ALA A 15 2.02 -23.14 -7.93
CA ALA A 15 1.42 -23.16 -6.62
C ALA A 15 -0.11 -23.34 -6.63
N ALA A 16 -0.81 -22.97 -7.72
CA ALA A 16 -2.25 -23.25 -7.89
C ALA A 16 -2.57 -24.75 -8.04
N GLY A 17 -1.57 -25.62 -8.20
CA GLY A 17 -1.70 -27.08 -8.15
C GLY A 17 -1.71 -27.65 -6.73
N LEU A 18 -1.43 -26.83 -5.72
CA LEU A 18 -1.59 -27.22 -4.32
C LEU A 18 -3.09 -27.19 -4.00
N THR A 19 -3.70 -28.33 -3.80
CA THR A 19 -5.11 -28.43 -3.44
C THR A 19 -5.33 -27.92 -2.03
N GLU A 20 -6.49 -27.32 -1.75
CA GLU A 20 -6.89 -26.81 -0.42
C GLU A 20 -6.74 -27.83 0.74
N GLY A 21 -6.49 -29.10 0.45
CA GLY A 21 -6.29 -30.17 1.42
C GLY A 21 -4.86 -30.30 1.96
N ASP A 22 -3.85 -29.76 1.25
CA ASP A 22 -2.43 -29.91 1.64
C ASP A 22 -1.92 -28.75 2.52
N ALA A 23 -2.74 -27.74 2.73
CA ALA A 23 -2.39 -26.52 3.48
C ALA A 23 -2.58 -26.64 5.01
N GLY A 24 -2.49 -27.83 5.57
CA GLY A 24 -2.76 -28.11 7.00
C GLY A 24 -1.92 -27.36 8.04
N GLY A 25 -0.93 -26.58 7.63
CA GLY A 25 -0.08 -25.77 8.52
C GLY A 25 -0.15 -24.26 8.29
N PHE A 26 -0.66 -23.81 7.14
CA PHE A 26 -0.70 -22.42 6.74
C PHE A 26 -2.11 -21.84 6.64
N ALA A 27 -3.02 -22.34 7.48
CA ALA A 27 -4.45 -22.01 7.49
C ALA A 27 -4.79 -20.51 7.64
N SER A 28 -3.81 -19.62 7.76
CA SER A 28 -4.02 -18.18 7.83
C SER A 28 -3.75 -17.44 6.52
N GLY A 29 -3.29 -18.09 5.47
CA GLY A 29 -2.90 -17.42 4.20
C GLY A 29 -1.73 -16.43 4.30
N LYS A 30 -1.29 -16.11 5.52
CA LYS A 30 -0.31 -15.05 5.80
C LYS A 30 1.08 -15.31 5.24
N PHE A 31 1.44 -16.59 5.10
CA PHE A 31 2.78 -17.00 4.69
C PHE A 31 2.78 -17.66 3.31
N ASP A 32 1.65 -17.63 2.60
CA ASP A 32 1.58 -18.18 1.25
C ASP A 32 2.40 -17.31 0.29
N PRO A 33 3.49 -17.84 -0.30
CA PRO A 33 4.32 -17.08 -1.23
C PRO A 33 3.56 -16.55 -2.45
N GLN A 34 2.47 -17.19 -2.87
CA GLN A 34 1.67 -16.77 -4.03
C GLN A 34 1.03 -15.41 -3.86
N LEU A 35 0.74 -15.00 -2.64
CA LEU A 35 0.16 -13.69 -2.34
C LEU A 35 1.16 -12.55 -2.53
N TRP A 36 2.46 -12.88 -2.48
CA TRP A 36 3.54 -11.90 -2.41
C TRP A 36 4.43 -11.88 -3.65
N PHE A 37 4.60 -13.03 -4.32
CA PHE A 37 5.66 -13.21 -5.29
C PHE A 37 5.20 -13.83 -6.59
N GLU A 38 5.79 -13.37 -7.69
CA GLU A 38 5.79 -14.04 -8.98
C GLU A 38 7.22 -14.07 -9.51
N LEU A 39 7.74 -15.28 -9.72
CA LEU A 39 9.10 -15.49 -10.20
C LEU A 39 9.06 -15.95 -11.67
N TYR A 40 9.85 -15.29 -12.50
CA TYR A 40 9.87 -15.51 -13.94
C TYR A 40 11.07 -16.36 -14.37
N PRO A 41 10.97 -17.08 -15.52
CA PRO A 41 12.08 -17.87 -16.06
C PRO A 41 13.32 -17.06 -16.42
N ASP A 42 13.18 -15.76 -16.66
CA ASP A 42 14.33 -14.85 -16.90
C ASP A 42 15.02 -14.42 -15.59
N GLY A 43 14.56 -14.91 -14.45
CA GLY A 43 15.11 -14.66 -13.12
C GLY A 43 14.63 -13.35 -12.48
N ARG A 44 13.67 -12.63 -13.08
CA ARG A 44 13.01 -11.48 -12.44
C ARG A 44 12.07 -11.97 -11.35
N LEU A 45 12.04 -11.26 -10.25
CA LEU A 45 11.11 -11.45 -9.15
C LEU A 45 10.19 -10.25 -9.04
N LEU A 46 8.89 -10.47 -9.24
CA LEU A 46 7.86 -9.47 -9.00
C LEU A 46 7.31 -9.64 -7.57
N ILE A 47 7.27 -8.55 -6.84
CA ILE A 47 6.75 -8.48 -5.48
C ILE A 47 5.43 -7.69 -5.49
N PHE A 48 4.37 -8.29 -5.00
CA PHE A 48 3.08 -7.63 -4.82
C PHE A 48 3.01 -7.00 -3.43
N VAL A 49 2.95 -5.67 -3.37
CA VAL A 49 2.91 -4.92 -2.11
C VAL A 49 1.49 -4.44 -1.83
N PRO A 50 0.85 -4.84 -0.72
CA PRO A 50 -0.51 -4.45 -0.38
C PRO A 50 -0.61 -3.08 0.32
N LYS A 51 0.45 -2.30 0.31
CA LYS A 51 0.54 -0.98 0.95
C LYS A 51 0.69 0.13 -0.08
N ALA A 52 -0.08 1.20 0.07
CA ALA A 52 0.01 2.35 -0.82
C ALA A 52 1.35 3.07 -0.65
N GLU A 53 2.01 3.36 -1.78
CA GLU A 53 3.18 4.22 -1.83
C GLU A 53 2.72 5.68 -1.95
N MET A 54 3.03 6.49 -0.95
CA MET A 54 2.66 7.91 -0.86
C MET A 54 3.90 8.82 -0.75
N GLY A 55 5.06 8.30 -1.13
CA GLY A 55 6.35 8.98 -1.01
C GLY A 55 7.20 8.50 0.18
N GLN A 56 6.64 7.65 1.07
CA GLN A 56 7.31 7.15 2.26
C GLN A 56 8.30 6.01 2.00
N GLY A 57 8.37 5.46 0.77
CA GLY A 57 9.34 4.44 0.38
C GLY A 57 8.94 3.02 0.80
N ILE A 58 7.68 2.74 1.04
CA ILE A 58 7.23 1.44 1.52
C ILE A 58 7.46 0.32 0.50
N HIS A 59 7.32 0.60 -0.79
CA HIS A 59 7.61 -0.37 -1.85
C HIS A 59 9.08 -0.81 -1.81
N THR A 60 10.00 0.14 -1.63
CA THR A 60 11.43 -0.14 -1.49
C THR A 60 11.73 -0.91 -0.20
N ALA A 61 11.14 -0.52 0.92
CA ALA A 61 11.38 -1.17 2.20
C ALA A 61 10.90 -2.64 2.21
N LEU A 62 9.73 -2.92 1.66
CA LEU A 62 9.22 -4.30 1.59
C LEU A 62 9.99 -5.14 0.57
N ALA A 63 10.40 -4.54 -0.56
CA ALA A 63 11.31 -5.20 -1.51
C ALA A 63 12.64 -5.59 -0.86
N GLN A 64 13.20 -4.71 -0.02
CA GLN A 64 14.43 -4.94 0.73
C GLN A 64 14.31 -6.12 1.71
N ILE A 65 13.18 -6.22 2.40
CA ILE A 65 12.87 -7.33 3.31
C ILE A 65 12.76 -8.65 2.56
N ALA A 66 12.07 -8.67 1.42
CA ALA A 66 11.92 -9.86 0.59
C ALA A 66 13.25 -10.29 -0.03
N ALA A 67 14.03 -9.35 -0.57
CA ALA A 67 15.34 -9.61 -1.15
C ALA A 67 16.30 -10.25 -0.16
N GLU A 68 16.23 -9.86 1.12
CA GLU A 68 17.08 -10.41 2.18
C GLU A 68 16.91 -11.91 2.32
N GLU A 69 15.69 -12.39 2.40
CA GLU A 69 15.43 -13.83 2.58
C GLU A 69 15.61 -14.62 1.28
N LEU A 70 15.23 -14.01 0.14
CA LEU A 70 15.32 -14.68 -1.17
C LEU A 70 16.71 -14.63 -1.79
N GLU A 71 17.63 -13.82 -1.26
CA GLU A 71 18.98 -13.65 -1.85
C GLU A 71 18.93 -13.31 -3.35
N VAL A 72 17.96 -12.52 -3.78
CA VAL A 72 17.82 -12.06 -5.16
C VAL A 72 18.58 -10.76 -5.34
N ALA A 73 19.32 -10.62 -6.43
CA ALA A 73 20.00 -9.37 -6.77
C ALA A 73 18.99 -8.22 -6.90
N TRP A 74 19.34 -7.05 -6.37
CA TRP A 74 18.44 -5.89 -6.30
C TRP A 74 17.89 -5.47 -7.66
N GLU A 75 18.68 -5.58 -8.69
CA GLU A 75 18.35 -5.21 -10.07
C GLU A 75 17.36 -6.18 -10.75
N ARG A 76 17.11 -7.33 -10.13
CA ARG A 76 16.15 -8.33 -10.59
C ARG A 76 14.78 -8.20 -9.95
N LEU A 77 14.65 -7.25 -9.03
CA LEU A 77 13.39 -7.02 -8.31
C LEU A 77 12.50 -6.02 -9.07
N GLU A 78 11.25 -6.40 -9.21
CA GLU A 78 10.17 -5.52 -9.64
C GLU A 78 9.14 -5.45 -8.53
N VAL A 79 8.54 -4.28 -8.32
CA VAL A 79 7.52 -4.08 -7.29
C VAL A 79 6.24 -3.57 -7.94
N GLN A 80 5.15 -4.21 -7.60
CA GLN A 80 3.82 -3.80 -8.03
C GLN A 80 2.91 -3.62 -6.82
N HIS A 81 2.09 -2.58 -6.82
CA HIS A 81 1.00 -2.49 -5.85
C HIS A 81 0.01 -3.63 -6.09
N ALA A 82 -0.30 -4.39 -5.05
CA ALA A 82 -1.24 -5.50 -5.14
C ALA A 82 -2.65 -5.01 -5.51
N SER A 83 -3.27 -5.67 -6.46
CA SER A 83 -4.66 -5.39 -6.83
C SER A 83 -5.63 -5.90 -5.76
N THR A 84 -6.89 -5.47 -5.87
CA THR A 84 -7.95 -5.78 -4.88
C THR A 84 -8.24 -7.29 -4.71
N GLY A 85 -7.70 -8.18 -5.45
CA GLY A 85 -7.89 -9.62 -5.28
C GLY A 85 -6.62 -10.38 -4.96
N GLN A 86 -5.48 -9.70 -4.86
CA GLN A 86 -4.17 -10.33 -4.79
C GLN A 86 -3.58 -10.46 -3.38
N ALA A 87 -4.06 -9.68 -2.42
CA ALA A 87 -3.52 -9.69 -1.07
C ALA A 87 -4.62 -9.96 -0.05
N ASP A 88 -4.22 -10.55 1.08
CA ASP A 88 -5.08 -10.66 2.24
C ASP A 88 -5.56 -9.27 2.70
N ASP A 89 -6.86 -9.11 2.87
CA ASP A 89 -7.49 -7.85 3.29
C ASP A 89 -6.95 -7.32 4.61
N SER A 90 -6.46 -8.19 5.49
CA SER A 90 -5.85 -7.82 6.77
C SER A 90 -4.58 -6.95 6.62
N PHE A 91 -3.95 -6.96 5.45
CA PHE A 91 -2.71 -6.23 5.18
C PHE A 91 -2.89 -4.91 4.42
N ARG A 92 -4.09 -4.59 3.93
CA ARG A 92 -4.29 -3.49 2.98
C ARG A 92 -4.17 -2.09 3.54
N GLY A 93 -4.62 -1.84 4.73
CA GLY A 93 -4.62 -0.49 5.31
C GLY A 93 -3.21 0.13 5.36
N THR A 94 -3.06 1.39 4.94
CA THR A 94 -1.81 2.15 5.03
C THR A 94 -2.01 3.33 5.95
N SER A 95 -1.71 3.16 7.24
CA SER A 95 -1.92 4.16 8.27
C SER A 95 -1.05 3.89 9.50
N GLY A 96 -0.95 4.86 10.41
CA GLY A 96 -0.34 4.71 11.72
C GLY A 96 1.15 4.34 11.71
N SER A 97 1.86 4.49 10.59
CA SER A 97 3.25 4.05 10.41
C SER A 97 3.48 2.55 10.67
N MET A 98 2.44 1.73 10.54
CA MET A 98 2.47 0.31 10.91
C MET A 98 2.90 -0.61 9.75
N SER A 99 3.05 -0.10 8.53
CA SER A 99 3.24 -0.94 7.34
C SER A 99 4.45 -1.88 7.42
N VAL A 100 5.62 -1.38 7.81
CA VAL A 100 6.81 -2.24 8.00
C VAL A 100 6.64 -3.11 9.24
N ALA A 101 6.21 -2.54 10.36
CA ALA A 101 6.08 -3.28 11.62
C ALA A 101 5.16 -4.50 11.51
N THR A 102 4.04 -4.37 10.78
CA THR A 102 3.07 -5.47 10.63
C THR A 102 3.45 -6.47 9.55
N LEU A 103 4.25 -6.08 8.55
CA LEU A 103 4.60 -6.93 7.43
C LEU A 103 6.02 -7.50 7.50
N TYR A 104 6.85 -7.06 8.43
CA TYR A 104 8.24 -7.48 8.54
C TYR A 104 8.37 -9.01 8.66
N ASP A 105 7.77 -9.60 9.67
CA ASP A 105 7.85 -11.03 9.91
C ASP A 105 7.02 -11.85 8.90
N PRO A 106 5.76 -11.51 8.57
CA PRO A 106 5.01 -12.25 7.56
C PRO A 106 5.68 -12.29 6.19
N LEU A 107 6.25 -11.17 5.74
CA LEU A 107 6.92 -11.10 4.45
C LEU A 107 8.24 -11.88 4.45
N ARG A 108 9.01 -11.80 5.52
CA ARG A 108 10.22 -12.61 5.71
C ARG A 108 9.89 -14.09 5.65
N GLN A 109 8.84 -14.51 6.38
CA GLN A 109 8.43 -15.90 6.42
C GLN A 109 7.99 -16.41 5.04
N ALA A 110 7.20 -15.62 4.30
CA ALA A 110 6.79 -15.96 2.94
C ALA A 110 8.00 -16.06 1.99
N ALA A 111 8.93 -15.13 2.08
CA ALA A 111 10.15 -15.12 1.27
C ALA A 111 11.09 -16.29 1.59
N ALA A 112 11.27 -16.60 2.86
CA ALA A 112 12.05 -17.76 3.30
C ALA A 112 11.40 -19.08 2.86
N THR A 113 10.08 -19.17 2.96
CA THR A 113 9.33 -20.34 2.47
C THR A 113 9.55 -20.55 0.96
N LEU A 114 9.45 -19.49 0.16
CA LEU A 114 9.75 -19.56 -1.26
C LEU A 114 11.20 -19.98 -1.53
N ARG A 115 12.16 -19.45 -0.78
CA ARG A 115 13.58 -19.84 -0.89
C ARG A 115 13.75 -21.34 -0.65
N GLU A 116 13.12 -21.91 0.35
CA GLU A 116 13.24 -23.32 0.66
C GLU A 116 12.54 -24.23 -0.36
N MET A 117 11.41 -23.78 -0.92
CA MET A 117 10.77 -24.46 -2.06
C MET A 117 11.73 -24.53 -3.27
N LEU A 118 12.36 -23.41 -3.60
CA LEU A 118 13.37 -23.34 -4.67
C LEU A 118 14.60 -24.17 -4.34
N ARG A 119 15.04 -24.23 -3.07
CA ARG A 119 16.18 -25.06 -2.63
C ARG A 119 15.91 -26.54 -2.83
N ALA A 120 14.70 -26.99 -2.54
CA ALA A 120 14.30 -28.38 -2.75
C ALA A 120 14.38 -28.76 -4.24
N GLU A 121 13.91 -27.91 -5.14
CA GLU A 121 14.03 -28.13 -6.58
C GLU A 121 15.49 -28.05 -7.07
N ALA A 122 16.29 -27.13 -6.54
CA ALA A 122 17.72 -27.04 -6.83
C ALA A 122 18.47 -28.31 -6.39
N SER A 123 18.13 -28.87 -5.25
CA SER A 123 18.66 -30.12 -4.74
C SER A 123 18.40 -31.28 -5.73
N ARG A 124 17.18 -31.35 -6.25
CA ARG A 124 16.80 -32.33 -7.27
C ARG A 124 17.58 -32.12 -8.58
N MET A 125 17.66 -30.90 -9.08
CA MET A 125 18.32 -30.60 -10.37
C MET A 125 19.84 -30.80 -10.32
N LEU A 126 20.49 -30.35 -9.24
CA LEU A 126 21.94 -30.49 -9.08
C LEU A 126 22.38 -31.85 -8.56
N ASN A 127 21.42 -32.69 -8.17
CA ASN A 127 21.65 -33.97 -7.48
C ASN A 127 22.61 -33.81 -6.29
N GLN A 128 22.30 -32.83 -5.42
CA GLN A 128 23.09 -32.50 -4.24
C GLN A 128 22.16 -32.35 -3.02
N PRO A 129 22.62 -32.66 -1.80
CA PRO A 129 21.82 -32.39 -0.59
C PRO A 129 21.45 -30.90 -0.48
N ALA A 130 20.22 -30.62 -0.03
CA ALA A 130 19.72 -29.24 0.12
C ALA A 130 20.61 -28.40 1.05
N GLU A 131 21.16 -29.01 2.10
CA GLU A 131 22.02 -28.40 3.09
C GLU A 131 23.39 -27.99 2.53
N ALA A 132 23.80 -28.58 1.41
CA ALA A 132 25.03 -28.24 0.71
C ALA A 132 24.85 -27.06 -0.27
N LEU A 133 23.62 -26.58 -0.45
CA LEU A 133 23.29 -25.51 -1.37
C LEU A 133 23.16 -24.16 -0.65
N VAL A 134 23.85 -23.16 -1.17
CA VAL A 134 23.84 -21.80 -0.66
C VAL A 134 23.06 -20.91 -1.63
N ALA A 135 22.05 -20.22 -1.13
CA ALA A 135 21.32 -19.21 -1.92
C ALA A 135 22.20 -17.97 -2.12
N ARG A 136 22.31 -17.52 -3.36
CA ARG A 136 23.06 -16.31 -3.72
C ARG A 136 22.60 -15.74 -5.06
N ASP A 137 22.37 -14.44 -5.09
CA ASP A 137 22.10 -13.63 -6.28
C ASP A 137 21.09 -14.28 -7.25
N GLY A 138 19.95 -14.74 -6.73
CA GLY A 138 18.86 -15.34 -7.51
C GLY A 138 19.13 -16.75 -8.02
N GLY A 139 19.85 -17.56 -7.23
CA GLY A 139 20.13 -18.96 -7.54
C GLY A 139 20.67 -19.72 -6.35
N PHE A 140 21.00 -20.98 -6.56
CA PHE A 140 21.71 -21.81 -5.60
C PHE A 140 23.04 -22.28 -6.18
N GLU A 141 24.06 -22.24 -5.36
CA GLU A 141 25.40 -22.77 -5.66
C GLU A 141 25.81 -23.84 -4.63
N LEU A 142 26.61 -24.81 -5.05
CA LEU A 142 27.15 -25.82 -4.16
C LEU A 142 28.21 -25.20 -3.25
N ALA A 143 28.08 -25.38 -1.96
CA ALA A 143 29.09 -24.94 -1.01
C ALA A 143 30.47 -25.53 -1.35
N GLY A 144 31.49 -24.68 -1.58
CA GLY A 144 32.82 -25.10 -1.97
C GLY A 144 33.04 -25.31 -3.49
N ASP A 145 32.00 -25.28 -4.31
CA ASP A 145 32.10 -25.33 -5.79
C ASP A 145 31.09 -24.38 -6.45
N PRO A 146 31.35 -23.07 -6.50
CA PRO A 146 30.47 -22.08 -7.11
C PRO A 146 30.20 -22.29 -8.60
N GLY A 147 30.99 -23.13 -9.28
CA GLY A 147 30.78 -23.52 -10.68
C GLY A 147 29.51 -24.39 -10.84
N LYS A 148 29.12 -25.12 -9.81
CA LYS A 148 27.84 -25.87 -9.75
C LYS A 148 26.74 -24.97 -9.23
N ARG A 149 26.08 -24.30 -10.15
CA ARG A 149 25.02 -23.32 -9.86
C ARG A 149 23.79 -23.59 -10.72
N VAL A 150 22.61 -23.26 -10.17
CA VAL A 150 21.33 -23.20 -10.88
C VAL A 150 20.64 -21.89 -10.54
N SER A 151 20.12 -21.20 -11.54
CA SER A 151 19.36 -19.95 -11.30
C SER A 151 17.92 -20.22 -10.88
N TYR A 152 17.30 -19.28 -10.21
CA TYR A 152 15.86 -19.35 -9.90
C TYR A 152 15.00 -19.43 -11.17
N GLY A 153 15.41 -18.76 -12.23
CA GLY A 153 14.76 -18.85 -13.55
C GLY A 153 14.76 -20.26 -14.11
N ASP A 154 15.89 -20.96 -14.04
CA ASP A 154 16.00 -22.36 -14.50
C ASP A 154 15.12 -23.28 -13.67
N LEU A 155 15.07 -23.06 -12.34
CA LEU A 155 14.21 -23.84 -11.43
C LEU A 155 12.74 -23.69 -11.80
N VAL A 156 12.29 -22.45 -12.03
CA VAL A 156 10.90 -22.18 -12.41
C VAL A 156 10.56 -22.75 -13.80
N ALA A 157 11.50 -22.69 -14.73
CA ALA A 157 11.30 -23.23 -16.07
C ALA A 157 11.20 -24.77 -16.09
N SER A 158 11.86 -25.44 -15.16
CA SER A 158 11.96 -26.91 -15.12
C SER A 158 10.96 -27.57 -14.18
N ALA A 159 10.52 -26.88 -13.14
CA ALA A 159 9.67 -27.45 -12.12
C ALA A 159 8.27 -27.79 -12.64
N THR A 160 7.81 -28.98 -12.34
CA THR A 160 6.45 -29.45 -12.66
C THR A 160 5.52 -29.42 -11.46
N GLU A 161 6.06 -29.44 -10.26
CA GLU A 161 5.33 -29.45 -8.99
C GLU A 161 6.11 -28.68 -7.94
N TRP A 162 5.40 -27.93 -7.09
CA TRP A 162 5.97 -27.23 -5.96
C TRP A 162 5.42 -27.78 -4.65
N LYS A 163 6.33 -28.00 -3.67
CA LYS A 163 5.94 -28.50 -2.35
C LYS A 163 6.28 -27.47 -1.28
N LEU A 164 5.31 -27.18 -0.43
CA LEU A 164 5.56 -26.37 0.77
C LEU A 164 6.43 -27.16 1.75
N PRO A 165 7.34 -26.48 2.46
CA PRO A 165 8.07 -27.09 3.56
C PRO A 165 7.11 -27.62 4.65
N GLU A 166 7.39 -28.79 5.19
CA GLU A 166 6.57 -29.39 6.26
C GLU A 166 6.71 -28.68 7.60
N ASN A 167 7.86 -28.04 7.82
CA ASN A 167 8.20 -27.35 9.06
C ASN A 167 8.36 -25.84 8.82
N GLU A 168 8.28 -25.07 9.89
CA GLU A 168 8.59 -23.65 9.86
C GLU A 168 10.03 -23.41 9.38
N VAL A 169 10.17 -22.52 8.41
CA VAL A 169 11.44 -22.22 7.77
C VAL A 169 12.24 -21.23 8.61
N PRO A 170 13.52 -21.50 8.91
CA PRO A 170 14.35 -20.58 9.64
C PRO A 170 14.61 -19.31 8.84
N LEU A 171 14.46 -18.17 9.52
CA LEU A 171 14.77 -16.88 8.97
C LEU A 171 16.27 -16.59 9.05
N LYS A 172 16.77 -15.79 8.12
CA LYS A 172 18.15 -15.34 8.09
C LYS A 172 18.47 -14.49 9.33
N PRO A 173 19.56 -14.75 10.06
CA PRO A 173 19.90 -13.99 11.25
C PRO A 173 20.45 -12.60 10.88
N PRO A 174 20.30 -11.59 11.75
CA PRO A 174 20.69 -10.20 11.45
C PRO A 174 22.16 -9.98 11.07
N ASN A 175 23.05 -10.81 11.59
CA ASN A 175 24.50 -10.75 11.27
C ASN A 175 24.82 -11.19 9.81
N GLU A 176 23.88 -11.80 9.13
CA GLU A 176 23.99 -12.22 7.73
C GLU A 176 23.26 -11.29 6.75
N TYR A 177 22.67 -10.20 7.23
CA TYR A 177 21.91 -9.27 6.37
C TYR A 177 22.81 -8.58 5.35
N ARG A 178 22.38 -8.67 4.10
CA ARG A 178 23.04 -8.02 2.94
C ARG A 178 22.28 -6.77 2.49
N PHE A 179 20.96 -6.77 2.61
CA PHE A 179 20.07 -5.72 2.12
C PHE A 179 19.46 -4.90 3.24
N ILE A 180 18.92 -5.53 4.28
CA ILE A 180 18.30 -4.83 5.41
C ILE A 180 19.35 -3.97 6.12
N GLY A 181 19.00 -2.70 6.40
CA GLY A 181 19.89 -1.73 7.00
C GLY A 181 20.90 -1.10 6.04
N LYS A 182 20.82 -1.36 4.73
CA LYS A 182 21.64 -0.72 3.70
C LYS A 182 20.85 0.35 2.97
N SER A 183 21.55 1.37 2.48
CA SER A 183 20.96 2.35 1.58
C SER A 183 20.92 1.77 0.17
N LEU A 184 19.74 1.49 -0.33
CA LEU A 184 19.51 0.98 -1.68
C LEU A 184 18.73 2.00 -2.52
N PRO A 185 18.89 1.98 -3.85
CA PRO A 185 18.09 2.81 -4.74
C PRO A 185 16.60 2.52 -4.57
N ARG A 186 15.78 3.57 -4.57
CA ARG A 186 14.31 3.41 -4.53
C ARG A 186 13.83 2.75 -5.81
N VAL A 187 12.98 1.73 -5.67
CA VAL A 187 12.44 0.96 -6.82
C VAL A 187 11.47 1.79 -7.67
N ASP A 188 10.86 2.82 -7.10
CA ASP A 188 9.86 3.66 -7.75
C ASP A 188 10.43 4.99 -8.30
N LEU A 189 11.68 5.30 -8.01
CA LEU A 189 12.29 6.58 -8.35
C LEU A 189 12.51 6.79 -9.86
N PRO A 190 13.01 5.81 -10.63
CA PRO A 190 13.26 6.00 -12.06
C PRO A 190 12.02 6.49 -12.81
N GLY A 191 10.89 5.80 -12.67
CA GLY A 191 9.65 6.17 -13.34
C GLY A 191 9.11 7.55 -12.91
N LYS A 192 9.36 7.96 -11.66
CA LYS A 192 8.99 9.30 -11.16
C LYS A 192 9.82 10.41 -11.78
N ILE A 193 11.12 10.17 -11.98
CA ILE A 193 12.04 11.17 -12.55
C ILE A 193 11.82 11.32 -14.05
N THR A 194 11.55 10.23 -14.76
CA THR A 194 11.32 10.22 -16.21
C THR A 194 9.90 10.62 -16.61
N GLY A 195 8.96 10.66 -15.64
CA GLY A 195 7.55 10.93 -15.91
C GLY A 195 6.77 9.70 -16.41
N GLU A 196 7.34 8.51 -16.32
CA GLU A 196 6.68 7.24 -16.67
C GLU A 196 5.71 6.78 -15.57
N ALA A 197 5.91 7.23 -14.33
CA ALA A 197 5.01 6.91 -13.23
C ALA A 197 3.63 7.52 -13.48
N ILE A 198 2.60 6.67 -13.44
CA ILE A 198 1.20 7.08 -13.64
C ILE A 198 0.50 7.10 -12.28
N PHE A 199 0.11 8.28 -11.84
CA PHE A 199 -0.72 8.47 -10.65
C PHE A 199 -2.20 8.52 -11.03
N SER A 200 -3.09 8.38 -10.04
CA SER A 200 -4.55 8.43 -10.27
C SER A 200 -4.99 9.67 -11.05
N TYR A 201 -4.32 10.80 -10.79
CA TYR A 201 -4.59 12.06 -11.48
C TYR A 201 -4.18 12.05 -12.96
N ASP A 202 -3.17 11.25 -13.31
CA ASP A 202 -2.61 11.16 -14.67
C ASP A 202 -3.30 10.09 -15.52
N ALA A 203 -4.02 9.17 -14.87
CA ALA A 203 -4.71 8.08 -15.56
C ALA A 203 -5.65 8.61 -16.65
N ARG A 204 -5.57 8.00 -17.83
CA ARG A 204 -6.38 8.33 -18.98
C ARG A 204 -6.99 7.06 -19.56
N ALA A 205 -8.25 7.16 -19.97
CA ALA A 205 -8.94 6.13 -20.73
C ALA A 205 -9.56 6.76 -21.97
N GLU A 206 -9.73 5.98 -23.02
CA GLU A 206 -10.40 6.45 -24.21
C GLU A 206 -11.86 6.81 -23.89
N GLY A 207 -12.32 7.96 -24.36
CA GLY A 207 -13.68 8.43 -24.12
C GLY A 207 -13.97 8.88 -22.68
N VAL A 208 -12.96 9.00 -21.82
CA VAL A 208 -13.15 9.43 -20.43
C VAL A 208 -13.76 10.83 -20.36
N LEU A 209 -14.75 11.00 -19.50
CA LEU A 209 -15.34 12.28 -19.14
C LEU A 209 -14.89 12.65 -17.69
N TYR A 210 -14.94 13.93 -17.40
CA TYR A 210 -14.49 14.48 -16.13
C TYR A 210 -15.68 15.05 -15.36
N GLY A 211 -15.85 14.60 -14.13
CA GLY A 211 -16.87 15.11 -13.22
C GLY A 211 -16.31 16.13 -12.24
N ALA A 212 -17.14 17.10 -11.87
CA ALA A 212 -16.89 17.99 -10.74
C ALA A 212 -18.20 18.21 -9.96
N ALA A 213 -18.17 17.89 -8.68
CA ALA A 213 -19.31 18.07 -7.78
C ALA A 213 -19.23 19.40 -7.04
N ALA A 214 -20.36 20.00 -6.75
CA ALA A 214 -20.48 21.08 -5.79
C ALA A 214 -20.20 20.55 -4.39
N HIS A 215 -19.39 21.25 -3.63
CA HIS A 215 -19.02 20.85 -2.28
C HIS A 215 -19.78 21.68 -1.26
N ARG A 216 -20.22 21.03 -0.21
CA ARG A 216 -20.79 21.72 0.94
C ARG A 216 -19.77 22.67 1.58
N PRO A 217 -20.16 23.89 1.97
CA PRO A 217 -19.24 24.87 2.53
C PRO A 217 -18.74 24.50 3.93
N THR A 218 -19.50 23.74 4.70
CA THR A 218 -19.14 23.24 6.04
C THR A 218 -19.40 21.75 6.17
N ILE A 219 -18.88 21.11 7.23
CA ILE A 219 -19.12 19.69 7.50
C ILE A 219 -20.60 19.39 7.73
N GLU A 220 -21.33 20.33 8.36
CA GLU A 220 -22.75 20.17 8.71
C GLU A 220 -23.70 20.67 7.63
N ALA A 221 -23.17 21.35 6.59
CA ALA A 221 -24.00 21.95 5.57
C ALA A 221 -24.85 20.90 4.83
N LYS A 222 -26.12 21.28 4.60
CA LYS A 222 -27.10 20.49 3.86
C LYS A 222 -27.53 21.26 2.62
N MET A 223 -27.64 20.57 1.51
CA MET A 223 -28.15 21.17 0.27
C MET A 223 -29.66 21.37 0.41
N LEU A 224 -30.11 22.61 0.28
CA LEU A 224 -31.52 22.97 0.28
C LEU A 224 -32.12 22.88 -1.11
N SER A 225 -31.42 23.40 -2.10
CA SER A 225 -31.79 23.33 -3.51
C SER A 225 -30.59 23.38 -4.41
N ALA A 226 -30.73 22.85 -5.63
CA ALA A 226 -29.72 23.00 -6.69
C ALA A 226 -30.38 23.13 -8.05
N ARG A 227 -29.75 23.91 -8.92
CA ARG A 227 -30.15 24.09 -10.33
C ARG A 227 -28.91 24.14 -11.22
N PRO A 228 -29.02 23.73 -12.50
CA PRO A 228 -27.92 23.79 -13.44
C PRO A 228 -27.34 25.22 -13.62
N GLY A 229 -28.18 26.25 -13.46
CA GLY A 229 -27.75 27.61 -13.75
C GLY A 229 -27.19 27.74 -15.18
N GLU A 230 -26.06 28.42 -15.32
CA GLU A 230 -25.34 28.52 -16.58
C GLU A 230 -24.37 27.34 -16.84
N ALA A 231 -24.29 26.35 -15.98
CA ALA A 231 -23.29 25.28 -16.07
C ALA A 231 -23.38 24.53 -17.41
N GLU A 232 -24.58 24.18 -17.86
CA GLU A 232 -24.78 23.44 -19.09
C GLU A 232 -24.44 24.23 -20.36
N SER A 233 -24.50 25.56 -20.31
CA SER A 233 -24.11 26.43 -21.44
C SER A 233 -22.59 26.58 -21.59
N LYS A 234 -21.80 26.16 -20.62
CA LYS A 234 -20.33 26.29 -20.68
C LYS A 234 -19.74 25.30 -21.70
N GLN A 235 -18.71 25.76 -22.39
CA GLN A 235 -18.06 24.99 -23.45
C GLN A 235 -17.53 23.64 -22.91
N GLY A 236 -17.85 22.56 -23.63
CA GLY A 236 -17.35 21.23 -23.33
C GLY A 236 -18.11 20.50 -22.22
N VAL A 237 -19.12 21.11 -21.65
CA VAL A 237 -20.03 20.44 -20.69
C VAL A 237 -20.92 19.45 -21.45
N VAL A 238 -21.05 18.27 -20.86
CA VAL A 238 -21.91 17.20 -21.39
C VAL A 238 -23.27 17.23 -20.68
N LYS A 239 -23.26 17.40 -19.36
CA LYS A 239 -24.49 17.42 -18.56
C LYS A 239 -24.22 17.97 -17.15
N ALA A 240 -25.20 18.67 -16.58
CA ALA A 240 -25.35 18.87 -15.14
C ALA A 240 -26.16 17.71 -14.54
N VAL A 241 -25.75 17.23 -13.40
CA VAL A 241 -26.43 16.15 -12.64
C VAL A 241 -26.87 16.73 -11.32
N ILE A 242 -28.19 16.79 -11.13
CA ILE A 242 -28.80 17.28 -9.90
C ILE A 242 -29.66 16.15 -9.34
N GLU A 243 -29.37 15.72 -8.14
CA GLU A 243 -30.10 14.69 -7.42
C GLU A 243 -30.28 15.11 -5.96
N ASP A 244 -31.02 14.35 -5.16
CA ASP A 244 -31.16 14.65 -3.74
C ASP A 244 -29.80 14.59 -3.03
N GLY A 245 -29.42 15.73 -2.44
CA GLY A 245 -28.13 15.87 -1.76
C GLY A 245 -26.89 15.93 -2.66
N PHE A 246 -27.05 15.96 -3.99
CA PHE A 246 -25.95 15.99 -4.96
C PHE A 246 -26.16 16.97 -6.09
N ALA A 247 -25.16 17.78 -6.39
CA ALA A 247 -25.09 18.61 -7.59
C ALA A 247 -23.68 18.54 -8.18
N GLY A 248 -23.60 18.30 -9.50
CA GLY A 248 -22.33 18.19 -10.21
C GLY A 248 -22.46 18.38 -11.71
N VAL A 249 -21.34 18.43 -12.38
CA VAL A 249 -21.26 18.54 -13.83
C VAL A 249 -20.32 17.51 -14.42
N VAL A 250 -20.59 17.10 -15.64
CA VAL A 250 -19.74 16.23 -16.45
C VAL A 250 -19.30 17.00 -17.68
N ALA A 251 -18.00 17.01 -17.99
CA ALA A 251 -17.42 17.72 -19.12
C ALA A 251 -16.30 16.92 -19.80
N LYS A 252 -15.87 17.41 -20.97
CA LYS A 252 -14.82 16.78 -21.79
C LYS A 252 -13.40 16.98 -21.22
N SER A 253 -13.20 17.93 -20.29
CA SER A 253 -11.93 18.13 -19.59
C SER A 253 -12.16 18.56 -18.14
N ARG A 254 -11.14 18.35 -17.29
CA ARG A 254 -11.17 18.76 -15.87
C ARG A 254 -11.41 20.26 -15.70
N LEU A 255 -10.70 21.08 -16.47
CA LEU A 255 -10.85 22.52 -16.40
C LEU A 255 -12.25 22.96 -16.75
N GLN A 256 -12.85 22.37 -17.79
CA GLN A 256 -14.24 22.63 -18.17
C GLN A 256 -15.23 22.19 -17.07
N ALA A 257 -15.01 21.01 -16.48
CA ALA A 257 -15.84 20.55 -15.38
C ALA A 257 -15.76 21.48 -14.15
N TRP A 258 -14.57 21.94 -13.77
CA TRP A 258 -14.40 22.86 -12.67
C TRP A 258 -15.01 24.25 -12.93
N ALA A 259 -14.80 24.78 -14.13
CA ALA A 259 -15.41 26.05 -14.51
C ALA A 259 -16.94 25.97 -14.52
N ALA A 260 -17.50 24.90 -15.03
CA ALA A 260 -18.93 24.68 -15.07
C ALA A 260 -19.53 24.42 -13.67
N ARG A 261 -18.84 23.69 -12.81
CA ARG A 261 -19.27 23.50 -11.41
C ARG A 261 -19.51 24.83 -10.70
N ASN A 262 -18.66 25.83 -10.93
CA ASN A 262 -18.79 27.12 -10.30
C ASN A 262 -19.98 27.95 -10.84
N ALA A 263 -20.59 27.52 -11.93
CA ALA A 263 -21.79 28.10 -12.51
C ALA A 263 -23.08 27.36 -12.14
N LEU A 264 -22.99 26.29 -11.33
CA LEU A 264 -24.14 25.68 -10.67
C LEU A 264 -24.72 26.65 -9.62
N GLU A 265 -26.00 26.74 -9.57
CA GLU A 265 -26.72 27.46 -8.52
C GLU A 265 -27.09 26.46 -7.42
N VAL A 266 -26.41 26.53 -6.28
CA VAL A 266 -26.64 25.63 -5.16
C VAL A 266 -26.87 26.46 -3.89
N GLU A 267 -27.98 26.19 -3.23
CA GLU A 267 -28.34 26.82 -1.95
C GLU A 267 -28.05 25.84 -0.82
N TRP A 268 -27.39 26.33 0.21
CA TRP A 268 -26.95 25.55 1.35
C TRP A 268 -27.54 26.09 2.66
N ASP A 269 -28.03 25.20 3.52
CA ASP A 269 -28.07 25.44 4.95
C ASP A 269 -26.65 25.13 5.48
N GLU A 270 -25.90 26.13 5.88
CA GLU A 270 -24.51 25.98 6.29
C GLU A 270 -24.34 25.28 7.64
N GLY A 271 -25.45 25.13 8.40
CA GLY A 271 -25.40 24.54 9.74
C GLY A 271 -24.63 25.40 10.73
N TYR A 272 -24.02 24.78 11.72
CA TYR A 272 -23.26 25.48 12.73
C TYR A 272 -21.87 25.88 12.21
N LEU A 273 -21.53 27.15 12.37
CA LEU A 273 -20.22 27.70 12.00
C LEU A 273 -19.30 27.75 13.22
N TRP A 274 -18.49 26.72 13.37
CA TRP A 274 -17.52 26.63 14.45
C TRP A 274 -16.54 27.81 14.42
N GLN A 275 -16.37 28.47 15.58
CA GLN A 275 -15.35 29.48 15.76
C GLN A 275 -14.05 28.83 16.28
N GLN A 276 -12.91 29.48 16.01
CA GLN A 276 -11.60 28.95 16.42
C GLN A 276 -11.51 28.76 17.94
N GLU A 277 -12.06 29.67 18.70
CA GLU A 277 -12.06 29.64 20.15
C GLU A 277 -12.85 28.46 20.71
N GLU A 278 -13.97 28.09 20.07
CA GLU A 278 -14.78 26.92 20.46
C GLU A 278 -14.02 25.62 20.20
N LEU A 279 -13.30 25.54 19.07
CA LEU A 279 -12.45 24.39 18.75
C LEU A 279 -11.27 24.25 19.74
N GLU A 280 -10.67 25.37 20.14
CA GLU A 280 -9.61 25.39 21.14
C GLU A 280 -10.13 24.96 22.51
N GLU A 281 -11.34 25.35 22.90
CA GLU A 281 -11.97 24.92 24.15
C GLU A 281 -12.20 23.40 24.19
N LEU A 282 -12.58 22.79 23.04
CA LEU A 282 -12.79 21.33 22.94
C LEU A 282 -11.54 20.51 23.24
N VAL A 283 -10.35 21.01 22.89
CA VAL A 283 -9.07 20.30 23.07
C VAL A 283 -8.30 20.73 24.31
N THR A 284 -8.81 21.72 25.05
CA THR A 284 -8.17 22.21 26.28
C THR A 284 -8.35 21.21 27.43
N ILE A 285 -7.25 20.89 28.12
CA ILE A 285 -7.26 19.99 29.29
C ILE A 285 -8.13 20.57 30.39
N GLY A 286 -9.05 19.77 30.91
CA GLY A 286 -10.01 20.17 31.93
C GLY A 286 -11.29 20.79 31.38
N GLY A 287 -11.44 20.86 30.04
CA GLY A 287 -12.68 21.24 29.37
C GLY A 287 -13.81 20.24 29.59
N ARG A 288 -14.99 20.57 29.09
CA ARG A 288 -16.18 19.72 29.22
C ARG A 288 -16.04 18.42 28.44
N GLY A 289 -16.34 17.29 29.03
CA GLY A 289 -16.45 16.01 28.33
C GLY A 289 -15.22 15.11 28.39
N GLY A 290 -14.25 15.40 29.25
CA GLY A 290 -13.10 14.51 29.47
C GLY A 290 -13.52 13.15 30.01
N VAL A 291 -13.06 12.06 29.40
CA VAL A 291 -13.29 10.68 29.83
C VAL A 291 -11.98 10.10 30.36
N ASN A 292 -12.03 9.48 31.57
CA ASN A 292 -10.89 8.73 32.06
C ASN A 292 -10.72 7.44 31.27
N ILE A 293 -9.65 7.36 30.52
CA ILE A 293 -9.32 6.16 29.73
C ILE A 293 -8.63 5.12 30.61
N GLN A 294 -7.76 5.57 31.54
CA GLN A 294 -7.02 4.72 32.45
C GLN A 294 -6.76 5.46 33.77
N ARG A 295 -6.91 4.76 34.88
CA ARG A 295 -6.59 5.29 36.21
C ARG A 295 -5.82 4.24 37.01
N GLU A 296 -4.58 4.55 37.35
CA GLU A 296 -3.73 3.72 38.20
C GLU A 296 -3.16 4.56 39.35
N GLY A 297 -3.21 4.06 40.56
CA GLY A 297 -2.73 4.75 41.77
C GLY A 297 -3.54 6.00 42.12
N ASP A 298 -2.92 6.90 42.91
CA ASP A 298 -3.49 8.18 43.35
C ASP A 298 -2.58 9.36 43.02
N ALA A 299 -2.42 9.59 41.71
CA ALA A 299 -1.61 10.68 41.17
C ALA A 299 -2.03 12.07 41.70
N PRO A 300 -3.35 12.42 41.80
CA PRO A 300 -3.75 13.71 42.35
C PRO A 300 -3.26 13.99 43.76
N SER A 301 -3.27 13.01 44.62
CA SER A 301 -2.77 13.16 46.00
C SER A 301 -1.25 13.26 46.06
N LEU A 302 -0.53 12.53 45.19
CA LEU A 302 0.92 12.61 45.11
C LEU A 302 1.40 13.95 44.57
N LEU A 303 0.74 14.51 43.56
CA LEU A 303 1.04 15.84 43.00
C LEU A 303 0.84 16.97 44.02
N LYS A 304 -0.12 16.82 44.94
CA LYS A 304 -0.32 17.80 46.05
C LYS A 304 0.76 17.75 47.11
N ARG A 305 1.44 16.64 47.27
CA ARG A 305 2.49 16.43 48.32
C ARG A 305 3.90 16.66 47.82
N GLY A 306 4.10 16.65 46.51
CA GLY A 306 5.41 16.81 45.90
C GLY A 306 5.65 18.21 45.36
N MET A 307 6.78 18.38 44.69
CA MET A 307 7.08 19.55 43.86
C MET A 307 6.88 19.16 42.41
N PRO A 308 5.68 19.32 41.84
CA PRO A 308 5.44 18.94 40.45
C PRO A 308 6.16 19.84 39.47
N ILE A 309 6.76 19.27 38.45
CA ILE A 309 7.20 20.00 37.26
C ILE A 309 6.01 20.07 36.34
N SER A 310 5.57 21.27 35.99
CA SER A 310 4.43 21.51 35.11
C SER A 310 4.90 22.15 33.80
N ALA A 311 4.38 21.65 32.70
CA ALA A 311 4.58 22.26 31.38
C ALA A 311 3.27 22.13 30.58
N GLU A 312 2.99 23.13 29.77
CA GLU A 312 1.86 23.14 28.84
C GLU A 312 2.39 23.02 27.41
N TYR A 313 1.86 22.06 26.66
CA TYR A 313 2.15 21.88 25.25
C TYR A 313 0.87 22.09 24.46
N ARG A 314 0.92 22.90 23.42
CA ARG A 314 -0.18 23.17 22.50
C ARG A 314 0.19 22.73 21.09
N SER A 315 -0.69 21.98 20.45
CA SER A 315 -0.67 21.73 19.02
C SER A 315 -1.94 22.28 18.42
N GLY A 316 -1.82 23.05 17.35
CA GLY A 316 -2.99 23.53 16.60
C GLY A 316 -3.72 22.37 15.94
N MET A 317 -5.01 22.52 15.69
CA MET A 317 -5.75 21.64 14.80
C MET A 317 -5.21 21.80 13.38
N ALA A 318 -4.75 20.69 12.80
CA ALA A 318 -4.24 20.65 11.46
C ALA A 318 -5.19 19.96 10.51
N ALA A 319 -5.39 20.55 9.35
CA ALA A 319 -6.12 19.92 8.28
C ALA A 319 -5.27 18.85 7.58
N HIS A 320 -5.87 17.73 7.21
CA HIS A 320 -5.24 16.75 6.32
C HIS A 320 -5.24 17.29 4.89
N ALA A 321 -4.18 17.96 4.49
CA ALA A 321 -4.02 18.53 3.15
C ALA A 321 -2.79 17.94 2.45
N PRO A 322 -2.75 16.63 2.15
CA PRO A 322 -1.61 16.01 1.49
C PRO A 322 -1.45 16.57 0.07
N MET A 323 -0.25 17.01 -0.26
CA MET A 323 0.05 17.53 -1.61
C MET A 323 0.06 16.44 -2.67
N ALA A 324 0.51 15.24 -2.32
CA ALA A 324 0.50 14.06 -3.19
C ALA A 324 -0.65 13.15 -2.79
N VAL A 325 -1.80 13.34 -3.38
CA VAL A 325 -3.01 12.59 -3.06
C VAL A 325 -3.24 11.48 -4.07
N SER A 326 -3.21 10.25 -3.61
CA SER A 326 -3.42 9.08 -4.47
C SER A 326 -4.87 8.89 -4.92
N TYR A 327 -5.82 9.55 -4.27
CA TYR A 327 -7.26 9.39 -4.49
C TYR A 327 -7.94 10.74 -4.69
N THR A 328 -7.53 11.45 -5.69
CA THR A 328 -8.07 12.77 -6.04
C THR A 328 -9.59 12.80 -6.22
N HIS A 329 -10.17 11.71 -6.67
CA HIS A 329 -11.62 11.54 -6.81
C HIS A 329 -12.36 11.43 -5.47
N LEU A 330 -11.70 10.94 -4.41
CA LEU A 330 -12.25 10.81 -3.06
C LEU A 330 -11.97 12.04 -2.19
N THR A 331 -10.99 12.83 -2.56
CA THR A 331 -10.54 13.96 -1.77
C THR A 331 -11.22 15.28 -2.10
N LEU A 332 -11.98 15.33 -3.19
CA LEU A 332 -12.69 16.55 -3.54
C LEU A 332 -13.56 17.12 -2.40
N PRO A 333 -14.34 16.32 -1.65
CA PRO A 333 -15.02 16.81 -0.47
C PRO A 333 -14.08 17.29 0.65
N THR A 334 -12.96 16.59 0.81
CA THR A 334 -11.98 16.85 1.86
C THR A 334 -11.20 18.14 1.59
N THR A 335 -10.74 18.35 0.36
CA THR A 335 -9.98 19.55 0.00
C THR A 335 -10.77 20.84 0.18
N LYS A 336 -12.08 20.80 0.00
CA LYS A 336 -12.90 21.97 0.23
C LYS A 336 -13.21 22.23 1.72
N ALA A 337 -13.27 21.17 2.52
CA ALA A 337 -13.39 21.29 3.96
C ALA A 337 -12.09 21.80 4.62
N LEU A 338 -11.01 21.78 3.90
CA LEU A 338 -9.67 22.17 4.35
C LEU A 338 -9.18 23.52 3.79
N GLY A 339 -9.95 24.13 2.89
CA GLY A 339 -9.62 25.39 2.21
C GLY A 339 -10.47 26.54 2.78
#